data_2a0fe809647946c7f2a7f5c595417995
#
_entry.id   2a0fe809647946c7f2a7f5c595417995
#
_cell.length_a   1.000
_cell.length_b   1.000
_cell.length_c   1.000
_cell.angle_alpha   90.00
_cell.angle_beta   90.00
_cell.angle_gamma   90.00
#
_symmetry.space_group_name_H-M   'P 1'
#
loop_
_entity.id
_entity.type
_entity.pdbx_description
1 polymer ?
#
loop_
_entity_poly.entity_id
_entity_poly.type
_entity_poly.pdbx_seq_one_letter_code
_entity_poly.pdbx_strand_id
1 'polypeptide(L)' 'GRTVSARPTFFVYLPPTLSRVAFFSLQDEQGNPHYQTRLSISGIGGIVSVTLPEDAPGLEMEKNYMWVFAPIQPDGILR' A
#
# COMPACT_ATOMS: atom_id res chain seq x y z
N GLY A 1 -5.85 -4.08 -14.79
CA GLY A 1 -5.78 -5.39 -15.39
C GLY A 1 -6.04 -6.49 -14.38
N ARG A 2 -6.26 -7.66 -14.90
CA ARG A 2 -6.48 -8.83 -14.06
C ARG A 2 -5.15 -9.32 -13.52
N THR A 3 -5.06 -9.51 -12.20
CA THR A 3 -3.91 -10.13 -11.62
C THR A 3 -4.07 -11.65 -11.62
N VAL A 4 -2.98 -12.36 -11.89
CA VAL A 4 -2.95 -13.82 -11.77
C VAL A 4 -2.21 -14.26 -10.53
N SER A 5 -1.73 -13.31 -9.73
CA SER A 5 -0.99 -13.58 -8.51
C SER A 5 -1.84 -13.21 -7.31
N ALA A 6 -1.90 -14.12 -6.34
CA ALA A 6 -2.57 -13.85 -5.08
C ALA A 6 -1.77 -12.86 -4.21
N ARG A 7 -0.50 -12.66 -4.52
CA ARG A 7 0.39 -11.77 -3.76
C ARG A 7 1.12 -10.83 -4.70
N PRO A 8 0.38 -9.89 -5.32
CA PRO A 8 0.99 -8.98 -6.27
C PRO A 8 1.91 -7.98 -5.58
N THR A 9 2.78 -7.37 -6.38
CA THR A 9 3.59 -6.23 -5.95
C THR A 9 2.94 -4.96 -6.49
N PHE A 10 2.72 -3.99 -5.60
CA PHE A 10 2.18 -2.69 -5.96
C PHE A 10 3.33 -1.71 -6.09
N PHE A 11 3.32 -0.91 -7.14
CA PHE A 11 4.35 0.10 -7.37
C PHE A 11 3.71 1.48 -7.24
N VAL A 12 4.34 2.35 -6.45
CA VAL A 12 3.83 3.69 -6.19
C VAL A 12 4.94 4.69 -6.50
N TYR A 13 4.64 5.70 -7.31
CA TYR A 13 5.55 6.82 -7.47
C TYR A 13 5.33 7.81 -6.33
N LEU A 14 6.40 8.12 -5.61
CA LEU A 14 6.34 9.00 -4.46
C LEU A 14 7.23 10.21 -4.74
N PRO A 15 6.66 11.42 -4.76
CA PRO A 15 7.50 12.62 -4.89
C PRO A 15 8.32 12.85 -3.62
N PRO A 16 9.36 13.70 -3.68
CA PRO A 16 10.10 14.04 -2.47
C PRO A 16 9.16 14.54 -1.37
N THR A 17 9.42 14.14 -0.15
CA THR A 17 8.54 14.42 0.97
C THR A 17 9.35 14.52 2.27
N LEU A 18 8.84 15.27 3.24
CA LEU A 18 9.39 15.31 4.59
C LEU A 18 9.01 14.07 5.39
N SER A 19 8.03 13.31 4.92
CA SER A 19 7.60 12.11 5.61
C SER A 19 8.68 11.04 5.56
N ARG A 20 8.76 10.24 6.62
CA ARG A 20 9.67 9.09 6.69
C ARG A 20 8.92 7.79 6.83
N VAL A 21 7.61 7.85 6.95
CA VAL A 21 6.73 6.70 7.09
C VAL A 21 5.54 6.92 6.18
N ALA A 22 5.06 5.84 5.57
CA ALA A 22 3.85 5.86 4.77
C ALA A 22 2.93 4.75 5.25
N PHE A 23 1.64 4.97 5.06
CA PHE A 23 0.61 4.00 5.39
C PHE A 23 0.09 3.38 4.11
N PHE A 24 0.04 2.05 4.06
CA PHE A 24 -0.53 1.29 2.94
C PHE A 24 -1.74 0.51 3.45
N SER A 25 -2.87 0.65 2.76
CA SER A 25 -4.10 -0.06 3.11
C SER A 25 -4.68 -0.70 1.85
N LEU A 26 -5.01 -1.97 1.96
CA LEU A 26 -5.67 -2.71 0.91
C LEU A 26 -7.04 -3.15 1.44
N GLN A 27 -8.09 -2.81 0.73
CA GLN A 27 -9.48 -3.05 1.15
C GLN A 27 -10.19 -3.89 0.10
N ASP A 28 -11.16 -4.68 0.56
CA ASP A 28 -12.01 -5.41 -0.37
C ASP A 28 -13.11 -4.49 -0.92
N GLU A 29 -13.97 -5.05 -1.75
CA GLU A 29 -14.99 -4.24 -2.43
C GLU A 29 -16.09 -3.76 -1.48
N GLN A 30 -16.20 -4.34 -0.29
CA GLN A 30 -17.12 -3.86 0.75
C GLN A 30 -16.48 -2.81 1.65
N GLY A 31 -15.21 -2.48 1.42
CA GLY A 31 -14.50 -1.52 2.24
C GLY A 31 -13.87 -2.11 3.50
N ASN A 32 -13.91 -3.42 3.67
CA ASN A 32 -13.28 -4.06 4.81
C ASN A 32 -11.77 -4.15 4.62
N PRO A 33 -10.97 -3.87 5.65
CA PRO A 33 -9.52 -4.00 5.52
C PRO A 33 -9.11 -5.43 5.22
N HIS A 34 -8.28 -5.60 4.19
CA HIS A 34 -7.68 -6.87 3.85
C HIS A 34 -6.25 -6.97 4.39
N TYR A 35 -5.50 -5.87 4.25
CA TYR A 35 -4.12 -5.79 4.71
C TYR A 35 -3.76 -4.33 4.92
N GLN A 36 -3.09 -4.04 6.02
CA GLN A 36 -2.62 -2.69 6.33
C GLN A 36 -1.24 -2.76 6.91
N THR A 37 -0.38 -1.83 6.54
CA THR A 37 0.98 -1.78 7.06
C THR A 37 1.54 -0.37 6.99
N ARG A 38 2.57 -0.13 7.77
CA ARG A 38 3.36 1.09 7.68
C ARG A 38 4.71 0.75 7.08
N LEU A 39 5.22 1.64 6.25
CA LEU A 39 6.48 1.45 5.54
C LEU A 39 7.40 2.62 5.82
N SER A 40 8.69 2.32 5.96
CA SER A 40 9.70 3.37 6.00
C SER A 40 9.96 3.86 4.59
N ILE A 41 10.05 5.19 4.43
CA ILE A 41 10.34 5.80 3.13
C ILE A 41 11.53 6.73 3.28
N SER A 42 12.26 6.92 2.17
CA SER A 42 13.51 7.68 2.21
C SER A 42 13.30 9.19 2.24
N GLY A 43 12.18 9.67 1.73
CA GLY A 43 11.92 11.09 1.61
C GLY A 43 12.48 11.73 0.35
N ILE A 44 13.37 11.06 -0.36
CA ILE A 44 13.90 11.60 -1.62
C ILE A 44 12.99 11.33 -2.81
N GLY A 45 12.00 10.47 -2.62
CA GLY A 45 11.05 10.13 -3.69
C GLY A 45 11.52 8.96 -4.52
N GLY A 46 10.76 8.67 -5.58
CA GLY A 46 11.03 7.57 -6.48
C GLY A 46 9.95 6.51 -6.44
N ILE A 47 10.29 5.33 -6.94
CA ILE A 47 9.35 4.21 -6.98
C ILE A 47 9.45 3.42 -5.67
N VAL A 48 8.30 3.24 -5.01
CA VAL A 48 8.20 2.40 -3.82
C VAL A 48 7.38 1.18 -4.19
N SER A 49 7.86 0.00 -3.81
CA SER A 49 7.13 -1.23 -4.07
C SER A 49 6.61 -1.82 -2.76
N VAL A 50 5.39 -2.34 -2.81
CA VAL A 50 4.75 -3.01 -1.68
C VAL A 50 4.30 -4.38 -2.16
N THR A 51 4.80 -5.44 -1.53
CA THR A 51 4.43 -6.81 -1.87
C THR A 51 3.62 -7.38 -0.72
N LEU A 52 2.50 -8.01 -1.05
CA LEU A 52 1.65 -8.65 -0.04
C LEU A 52 2.44 -9.81 0.58
N PRO A 53 2.69 -9.79 1.91
CA PRO A 53 3.53 -10.80 2.54
C PRO A 53 2.79 -12.13 2.69
N GLU A 54 3.56 -13.18 2.94
CA GLU A 54 2.99 -14.53 3.05
C GLU A 54 2.09 -14.70 4.26
N ASP A 55 2.30 -13.91 5.31
CA ASP A 55 1.47 -13.99 6.52
C ASP A 55 0.15 -13.22 6.40
N ALA A 56 -0.03 -12.48 5.32
CA ALA A 56 -1.31 -11.82 5.03
C ALA A 56 -2.14 -12.73 4.13
N PRO A 57 -3.49 -12.64 4.21
CA PRO A 57 -4.33 -13.41 3.30
C PRO A 57 -4.06 -13.00 1.84
N GLY A 58 -3.95 -13.98 0.96
CA GLY A 58 -3.79 -13.70 -0.46
C GLY A 58 -5.05 -13.09 -1.05
N LEU A 59 -4.91 -12.45 -2.21
CA LEU A 59 -6.06 -11.90 -2.91
C LEU A 59 -6.83 -13.04 -3.59
N GLU A 60 -8.14 -12.93 -3.59
CA GLU A 60 -8.99 -13.90 -4.26
C GLU A 60 -9.24 -13.46 -5.69
N MET A 61 -9.32 -14.43 -6.59
CA MET A 61 -9.61 -14.15 -7.98
C MET A 61 -11.03 -13.64 -8.14
N GLU A 62 -11.23 -12.79 -9.14
CA GLU A 62 -12.54 -12.23 -9.49
C GLU A 62 -13.14 -11.32 -8.44
N LYS A 63 -12.33 -10.89 -7.45
CA LYS A 63 -12.73 -9.86 -6.51
C LYS A 63 -12.03 -8.56 -6.85
N ASN A 64 -12.68 -7.48 -6.55
CA ASN A 64 -12.10 -6.14 -6.71
C ASN A 64 -11.54 -5.66 -5.39
N TYR A 65 -10.38 -5.03 -5.44
CA TYR A 65 -9.72 -4.48 -4.26
C TYR A 65 -9.37 -3.02 -4.53
N MET A 66 -9.36 -2.24 -3.47
CA MET A 66 -8.94 -0.86 -3.52
C MET A 66 -7.75 -0.69 -2.59
N TRP A 67 -6.73 0.04 -3.05
CA TRP A 67 -5.57 0.28 -2.20
C TRP A 67 -5.33 1.77 -2.07
N VAL A 68 -4.77 2.15 -0.92
CA VAL A 68 -4.43 3.53 -0.58
C VAL A 68 -2.99 3.55 -0.06
N PHE A 69 -2.23 4.52 -0.53
CA PHE A 69 -0.87 4.75 -0.05
C PHE A 69 -0.78 6.22 0.37
N ALA A 70 -0.52 6.46 1.64
CA ALA A 70 -0.55 7.81 2.19
C ALA A 70 0.70 8.07 3.04
N PRO A 71 1.56 9.02 2.65
CA PRO A 71 2.64 9.44 3.53
C PRO A 71 2.08 10.02 4.82
N ILE A 72 2.70 9.67 5.94
CA ILE A 72 2.34 10.23 7.23
C ILE A 72 3.24 11.43 7.47
N GLN A 73 2.63 12.59 7.66
CA GLN A 73 3.38 13.82 7.87
C GLN A 73 4.13 13.78 9.21
N PRO A 74 5.20 14.58 9.37
CA PRO A 74 5.97 14.57 10.61
C PRO A 74 5.15 14.87 11.86
N ASP A 75 3.99 15.55 11.71
CA ASP A 75 3.09 15.82 12.82
C ASP A 75 2.15 14.65 13.11
N GLY A 76 2.27 13.54 12.36
CA GLY A 76 1.43 12.36 12.55
C GLY A 76 0.12 12.38 11.79
N ILE A 77 -0.14 13.42 10.99
CA ILE A 77 -1.39 13.55 10.24
C ILE A 77 -1.23 12.92 8.86
N LEU A 78 -2.20 12.10 8.46
CA LEU A 78 -2.27 11.55 7.10
C LEU A 78 -2.70 12.63 6.12
N ARG A 79 -2.03 12.68 4.98
CA ARG A 79 -2.36 13.64 3.94
C ARG A 79 -2.53 12.97 2.60
#